data_efcea731961903ed50ef16a347179653
#
_entry.id   efcea731961903ed50ef16a347179653
#
_cell.length_a   1.000
_cell.length_b   1.000
_cell.length_c   1.000
_cell.angle_alpha   90.00
_cell.angle_beta   90.00
_cell.angle_gamma   90.00
#
_symmetry.space_group_name_H-M   'P 1'
#
loop_
_entity.id
_entity.type
_entity.pdbx_description
1 polymer ?
#
loop_
_entity_poly.entity_id
_entity_poly.type
_entity_poly.pdbx_seq_one_letter_code
_entity_poly.pdbx_strand_id
1 'polypeptide(L)'
;ACPSLTRGVYAYDFGDTAGMTPLMKMHTLGHDFIPDPIHAGGLRYHGMSPLISHIYELGLIEAEAIPQSDCFAAGVQFARTEGIVPAPEPTHAIAAAIREAQAAKEAGEERVILTALCGHGHLDLASYENYLAGGLKDYDLPDEAIAAAMEAVPVLD
;
A
#
# COMPACT_ATOMS: atom_id res chain seq x y z
N ALA A 1 -5.49 2.05 0.04
CA ALA A 1 -4.42 1.05 -0.02
C ALA A 1 -4.97 -0.34 0.14
N CYS A 2 -4.22 -1.35 -0.31
CA CYS A 2 -4.55 -2.74 -0.01
C CYS A 2 -3.83 -3.13 1.29
N PRO A 3 -4.55 -3.33 2.41
CA PRO A 3 -3.95 -3.40 3.74
C PRO A 3 -3.49 -4.83 4.13
N SER A 4 -2.84 -5.58 3.22
CA SER A 4 -2.44 -6.96 3.47
C SER A 4 -1.51 -7.13 4.68
N LEU A 5 -0.50 -6.25 4.86
CA LEU A 5 0.37 -6.30 6.04
C LEU A 5 -0.32 -5.79 7.32
N THR A 6 -1.16 -4.76 7.21
CA THR A 6 -1.74 -4.11 8.40
C THR A 6 -2.98 -4.80 8.94
N ARG A 7 -3.72 -5.53 8.10
CA ARG A 7 -5.00 -6.16 8.45
C ARG A 7 -5.14 -7.61 8.00
N GLY A 8 -4.19 -8.12 7.20
CA GLY A 8 -4.16 -9.52 6.79
C GLY A 8 -3.70 -10.46 7.90
N VAL A 9 -3.91 -11.74 7.70
CA VAL A 9 -3.41 -12.80 8.60
C VAL A 9 -2.13 -13.41 8.05
N TYR A 10 -1.20 -13.78 8.92
CA TYR A 10 0.02 -14.49 8.51
C TYR A 10 -0.24 -15.98 8.40
N ALA A 11 -0.57 -16.44 7.19
CA ALA A 11 -1.01 -17.79 6.89
C ALA A 11 -0.40 -18.32 5.58
N TYR A 12 -0.56 -19.62 5.34
CA TYR A 12 -0.27 -20.19 4.03
C TYR A 12 -1.44 -19.91 3.08
N ASP A 13 -1.13 -19.31 1.93
CA ASP A 13 -2.13 -19.00 0.92
C ASP A 13 -1.54 -19.11 -0.49
N PHE A 14 -2.41 -19.11 -1.50
CA PHE A 14 -2.00 -19.07 -2.90
C PHE A 14 -1.62 -17.65 -3.32
N GLY A 15 -0.66 -17.53 -4.23
CA GLY A 15 -0.28 -16.26 -4.83
C GLY A 15 -1.25 -15.78 -5.90
N ASP A 16 -2.18 -16.63 -6.35
CA ASP A 16 -3.16 -16.35 -7.40
C ASP A 16 -4.55 -16.85 -7.01
N THR A 17 -5.58 -16.25 -7.59
CA THR A 17 -6.98 -16.57 -7.35
C THR A 17 -7.37 -17.98 -7.85
N ALA A 18 -6.64 -18.52 -8.84
CA ALA A 18 -6.90 -19.84 -9.40
C ALA A 18 -6.32 -20.98 -8.55
N GLY A 19 -5.53 -20.67 -7.50
CA GLY A 19 -4.90 -21.67 -6.65
C GLY A 19 -3.85 -22.53 -7.39
N MET A 20 -3.23 -21.98 -8.43
CA MET A 20 -2.26 -22.70 -9.26
C MET A 20 -0.81 -22.50 -8.79
N THR A 21 -0.55 -21.48 -8.01
CA THR A 21 0.76 -21.26 -7.41
C THR A 21 0.97 -22.16 -6.20
N PRO A 22 2.23 -22.42 -5.80
CA PRO A 22 2.50 -23.08 -4.52
C PRO A 22 1.92 -22.30 -3.33
N LEU A 23 1.51 -23.01 -2.29
CA LEU A 23 1.20 -22.40 -1.01
C LEU A 23 2.45 -21.76 -0.42
N MET A 24 2.35 -20.49 -0.06
CA MET A 24 3.44 -19.72 0.54
C MET A 24 2.94 -19.01 1.80
N LYS A 25 3.77 -19.00 2.83
CA LYS A 25 3.40 -18.29 4.06
C LYS A 25 3.59 -16.80 3.88
N MET A 26 2.49 -16.04 4.01
CA MET A 26 2.47 -14.60 3.75
C MET A 26 1.39 -13.91 4.59
N HIS A 27 1.48 -12.61 4.75
CA HIS A 27 0.33 -11.82 5.16
C HIS A 27 -0.66 -11.72 4.02
N THR A 28 -1.85 -12.26 4.20
CA THR A 28 -2.89 -12.36 3.18
C THR A 28 -4.25 -11.86 3.67
N LEU A 29 -5.04 -11.36 2.73
CA LEU A 29 -6.46 -11.04 2.90
C LEU A 29 -7.37 -12.14 2.31
N GLY A 30 -6.77 -13.29 1.91
CA GLY A 30 -7.42 -14.38 1.20
C GLY A 30 -7.21 -14.29 -0.32
N HIS A 31 -6.89 -15.41 -0.99
CA HIS A 31 -6.59 -15.40 -2.43
C HIS A 31 -7.78 -15.04 -3.32
N ASP A 32 -9.00 -15.10 -2.81
CA ASP A 32 -10.22 -14.66 -3.51
C ASP A 32 -10.51 -13.16 -3.29
N PHE A 33 -9.73 -12.47 -2.45
CA PHE A 33 -9.92 -11.06 -2.18
C PHE A 33 -9.63 -10.19 -3.40
N ILE A 34 -10.60 -9.35 -3.77
CA ILE A 34 -10.46 -8.38 -4.86
C ILE A 34 -10.28 -6.98 -4.27
N PRO A 35 -9.07 -6.38 -4.38
CA PRO A 35 -8.84 -5.02 -3.91
C PRO A 35 -9.68 -3.97 -4.63
N ASP A 36 -10.08 -2.93 -3.92
CA ASP A 36 -10.75 -1.76 -4.48
C ASP A 36 -9.93 -1.12 -5.62
N PRO A 37 -10.59 -0.46 -6.59
CA PRO A 37 -9.94 0.13 -7.76
C PRO A 37 -9.21 1.45 -7.42
N ILE A 38 -8.26 1.41 -6.48
CA ILE A 38 -7.39 2.55 -6.19
C ILE A 38 -6.39 2.80 -7.32
N HIS A 39 -5.96 4.05 -7.48
CA HIS A 39 -4.95 4.45 -8.47
C HIS A 39 -3.52 4.13 -7.99
N ALA A 40 -3.25 2.90 -7.74
CA ALA A 40 -1.93 2.37 -7.41
C ALA A 40 -1.92 0.87 -7.73
N GLY A 41 -1.93 0.54 -9.02
CA GLY A 41 -2.06 -0.84 -9.51
C GLY A 41 -1.06 -1.80 -8.92
N GLY A 42 0.18 -1.37 -8.72
CA GLY A 42 1.26 -2.15 -8.11
C GLY A 42 1.07 -2.44 -6.62
N LEU A 43 0.08 -1.82 -5.95
CA LEU A 43 -0.24 -2.06 -4.54
C LEU A 43 -1.57 -2.80 -4.33
N ARG A 44 -2.19 -3.28 -5.42
CA ARG A 44 -3.51 -3.93 -5.40
C ARG A 44 -3.38 -5.45 -5.49
N TYR A 45 -3.03 -6.11 -4.40
CA TYR A 45 -2.98 -7.56 -4.30
C TYR A 45 -3.41 -8.05 -2.92
N HIS A 46 -3.92 -9.28 -2.86
CA HIS A 46 -4.46 -9.90 -1.65
C HIS A 46 -3.39 -10.28 -0.63
N GLY A 47 -2.17 -10.59 -1.08
CA GLY A 47 -1.10 -11.10 -0.24
C GLY A 47 0.23 -10.38 -0.45
N MET A 48 1.04 -10.34 0.59
CA MET A 48 2.37 -9.73 0.58
C MET A 48 3.45 -10.77 0.28
N SER A 49 4.55 -10.34 -0.33
CA SER A 49 5.74 -11.18 -0.53
C SER A 49 6.09 -11.95 0.74
N PRO A 50 6.39 -13.27 0.67
CA PRO A 50 6.77 -14.07 1.82
C PRO A 50 7.97 -13.52 2.59
N LEU A 51 8.97 -12.96 1.91
CA LEU A 51 10.13 -12.35 2.57
C LEU A 51 9.75 -11.09 3.35
N ILE A 52 8.95 -10.21 2.76
CA ILE A 52 8.48 -8.98 3.43
C ILE A 52 7.58 -9.36 4.61
N SER A 53 6.68 -10.32 4.43
CA SER A 53 5.84 -10.83 5.51
C SER A 53 6.67 -11.37 6.68
N HIS A 54 7.72 -12.12 6.38
CA HIS A 54 8.59 -12.69 7.40
C HIS A 54 9.37 -11.62 8.18
N ILE A 55 9.96 -10.63 7.51
CA ILE A 55 10.68 -9.56 8.21
C ILE A 55 9.74 -8.66 9.02
N TYR A 56 8.47 -8.54 8.59
CA TYR A 56 7.44 -7.87 9.36
C TYR A 56 7.11 -8.64 10.66
N GLU A 57 6.93 -9.97 10.57
CA GLU A 57 6.73 -10.84 11.74
C GLU A 57 7.91 -10.82 12.73
N LEU A 58 9.13 -10.62 12.21
CA LEU A 58 10.33 -10.46 13.05
C LEU A 58 10.42 -9.06 13.69
N GLY A 59 9.50 -8.15 13.40
CA GLY A 59 9.51 -6.78 13.93
C GLY A 59 10.64 -5.91 13.38
N LEU A 60 11.20 -6.26 12.22
CA LEU A 60 12.30 -5.50 11.58
C LEU A 60 11.80 -4.37 10.70
N ILE A 61 10.53 -4.36 10.35
CA ILE A 61 9.84 -3.31 9.60
C ILE A 61 8.47 -3.04 10.21
N GLU A 62 7.95 -1.86 9.95
CA GLU A 62 6.57 -1.46 10.24
C GLU A 62 5.79 -1.31 8.95
N ALA A 63 4.46 -1.33 9.03
CA ALA A 63 3.58 -1.19 7.89
C ALA A 63 2.50 -0.14 8.16
N GLU A 64 2.18 0.64 7.13
CA GLU A 64 1.12 1.64 7.16
C GLU A 64 0.23 1.52 5.93
N ALA A 65 -1.07 1.75 6.12
CA ALA A 65 -2.05 1.88 5.05
C ALA A 65 -2.46 3.35 4.94
N ILE A 66 -2.07 4.02 3.86
CA ILE A 66 -2.33 5.45 3.65
C ILE A 66 -3.47 5.60 2.63
N PRO A 67 -4.51 6.42 2.91
CA PRO A 67 -5.57 6.72 1.93
C PRO A 67 -5.02 7.32 0.65
N GLN A 68 -5.65 7.02 -0.49
CA GLN A 68 -5.14 7.51 -1.77
C GLN A 68 -5.26 9.04 -1.92
N SER A 69 -6.23 9.68 -1.28
CA SER A 69 -6.34 11.15 -1.26
C SER A 69 -5.10 11.80 -0.65
N ASP A 70 -4.60 11.28 0.48
CA ASP A 70 -3.39 11.75 1.14
C ASP A 70 -2.15 11.49 0.27
N CYS A 71 -2.11 10.33 -0.38
CA CYS A 71 -1.03 9.98 -1.30
C CYS A 71 -0.95 10.93 -2.49
N PHE A 72 -2.09 11.24 -3.12
CA PHE A 72 -2.11 12.21 -4.23
C PHE A 72 -1.80 13.64 -3.79
N ALA A 73 -2.25 14.04 -2.59
CA ALA A 73 -1.85 15.32 -2.00
C ALA A 73 -0.33 15.42 -1.86
N ALA A 74 0.29 14.38 -1.30
CA ALA A 74 1.74 14.28 -1.16
C ALA A 74 2.45 14.28 -2.53
N GLY A 75 1.91 13.57 -3.52
CA GLY A 75 2.43 13.55 -4.89
C GLY A 75 2.39 14.91 -5.58
N VAL A 76 1.30 15.65 -5.42
CA VAL A 76 1.18 17.04 -5.94
C VAL A 76 2.15 17.97 -5.22
N GLN A 77 2.29 17.85 -3.91
CA GLN A 77 3.27 18.62 -3.15
C GLN A 77 4.69 18.33 -3.67
N PHE A 78 5.05 17.06 -3.80
CA PHE A 78 6.36 16.62 -4.30
C PHE A 78 6.63 17.15 -5.72
N ALA A 79 5.65 17.07 -6.61
CA ALA A 79 5.80 17.61 -7.97
C ALA A 79 6.06 19.11 -8.00
N ARG A 80 5.46 19.87 -7.07
CA ARG A 80 5.64 21.33 -6.97
C ARG A 80 6.98 21.73 -6.35
N THR A 81 7.52 20.91 -5.46
CA THR A 81 8.79 21.20 -4.77
C THR A 81 10.00 20.65 -5.50
N GLU A 82 9.88 19.43 -6.06
CA GLU A 82 11.01 18.71 -6.67
C GLU A 82 10.98 18.72 -8.20
N GLY A 83 9.88 19.19 -8.82
CA GLY A 83 9.74 19.21 -10.27
C GLY A 83 9.54 17.83 -10.93
N ILE A 84 9.22 16.82 -10.15
CA ILE A 84 9.01 15.44 -10.60
C ILE A 84 7.60 15.02 -10.26
N VAL A 85 6.83 14.55 -11.26
CA VAL A 85 5.51 13.95 -11.03
C VAL A 85 5.71 12.46 -10.72
N PRO A 86 5.48 12.01 -9.48
CA PRO A 86 5.65 10.62 -9.11
C PRO A 86 4.48 9.76 -9.63
N ALA A 87 4.70 8.45 -9.86
CA ALA A 87 3.60 7.51 -10.05
C ALA A 87 2.77 7.38 -8.77
N PRO A 88 1.52 6.88 -8.84
CA PRO A 88 0.67 6.72 -7.65
C PRO A 88 1.28 5.81 -6.57
N GLU A 89 2.04 4.78 -6.94
CA GLU A 89 2.68 3.88 -6.00
C GLU A 89 3.70 4.58 -5.07
N PRO A 90 4.72 5.30 -5.58
CA PRO A 90 5.68 5.98 -4.70
C PRO A 90 5.07 7.16 -3.93
N THR A 91 3.87 7.66 -4.27
CA THR A 91 3.23 8.69 -3.45
C THR A 91 2.93 8.22 -2.03
N HIS A 92 2.73 6.92 -1.80
CA HIS A 92 2.59 6.33 -0.48
C HIS A 92 3.87 6.51 0.35
N ALA A 93 5.02 6.23 -0.24
CA ALA A 93 6.32 6.43 0.41
C ALA A 93 6.61 7.92 0.63
N ILE A 94 6.23 8.80 -0.31
CA ILE A 94 6.38 10.25 -0.17
C ILE A 94 5.50 10.77 0.98
N ALA A 95 4.25 10.30 1.11
CA ALA A 95 3.37 10.69 2.20
C ALA A 95 3.94 10.29 3.57
N ALA A 96 4.48 9.08 3.69
CA ALA A 96 5.17 8.62 4.88
C ALA A 96 6.42 9.48 5.17
N ALA A 97 7.25 9.78 4.15
CA ALA A 97 8.44 10.62 4.30
C ALA A 97 8.10 12.04 4.78
N ILE A 98 7.02 12.64 4.27
CA ILE A 98 6.54 13.95 4.71
C ILE A 98 6.14 13.90 6.19
N ARG A 99 5.41 12.86 6.63
CA ARG A 99 5.04 12.69 8.05
C ARG A 99 6.25 12.54 8.96
N GLU A 100 7.23 11.73 8.55
CA GLU A 100 8.49 11.57 9.28
C GLU A 100 9.28 12.90 9.38
N ALA A 101 9.33 13.67 8.30
CA ALA A 101 9.98 14.98 8.29
C ALA A 101 9.27 15.99 9.20
N GLN A 102 7.93 15.95 9.24
CA GLN A 102 7.14 16.80 10.14
C GLN A 102 7.37 16.42 11.61
N ALA A 103 7.35 15.10 11.91
CA ALA A 103 7.63 14.61 13.25
C ALA A 103 9.04 14.97 13.73
N ALA A 104 10.04 14.86 12.86
CA ALA A 104 11.42 15.31 13.16
C ALA A 104 11.47 16.81 13.46
N LYS A 105 10.80 17.63 12.66
CA LYS A 105 10.71 19.08 12.88
C LYS A 105 10.05 19.43 14.23
N GLU A 106 8.95 18.75 14.57
CA GLU A 106 8.24 18.96 15.85
C GLU A 106 9.08 18.53 17.05
N ALA A 107 9.85 17.44 16.90
CA ALA A 107 10.78 16.98 17.92
C ALA A 107 12.08 17.82 18.01
N GLY A 108 12.34 18.68 17.03
CA GLY A 108 13.61 19.43 16.93
C GLY A 108 14.80 18.53 16.61
N GLU A 109 14.56 17.41 15.93
CA GLU A 109 15.57 16.42 15.56
C GLU A 109 16.00 16.57 14.10
N GLU A 110 17.28 16.29 13.84
CA GLU A 110 17.78 16.11 12.47
C GLU A 110 17.66 14.65 12.08
N ARG A 111 16.98 14.38 10.93
CA ARG A 111 16.80 13.02 10.39
C ARG A 111 17.16 12.97 8.92
N VAL A 112 17.77 11.86 8.51
CA VAL A 112 17.95 11.49 7.11
C VAL A 112 16.86 10.48 6.75
N ILE A 113 15.98 10.84 5.81
CA ILE A 113 14.86 10.01 5.38
C ILE A 113 15.14 9.52 3.97
N LEU A 114 15.38 8.20 3.82
CA LEU A 114 15.56 7.57 2.52
C LEU A 114 14.23 6.97 2.06
N THR A 115 13.80 7.33 0.84
CA THR A 115 12.60 6.76 0.23
C THR A 115 12.86 6.29 -1.20
N ALA A 116 12.08 5.32 -1.67
CA ALA A 116 12.15 4.86 -3.05
C ALA A 116 11.18 5.65 -3.93
N LEU A 117 11.72 6.35 -4.95
CA LEU A 117 10.94 6.94 -6.02
C LEU A 117 10.87 5.95 -7.21
N CYS A 118 10.05 4.92 -7.07
CA CYS A 118 10.00 3.75 -7.95
C CYS A 118 9.07 3.90 -9.16
N GLY A 119 8.79 5.12 -9.59
CA GLY A 119 8.02 5.37 -10.82
C GLY A 119 7.71 6.86 -11.02
N HIS A 120 7.59 7.25 -12.30
CA HIS A 120 7.15 8.58 -12.70
C HIS A 120 5.68 8.56 -13.13
N GLY A 121 4.97 9.66 -12.94
CA GLY A 121 3.52 9.79 -13.19
C GLY A 121 3.15 10.20 -14.62
N HIS A 122 4.03 10.12 -15.60
CA HIS A 122 3.73 10.57 -16.97
C HIS A 122 2.60 9.76 -17.62
N LEU A 123 2.42 8.49 -17.22
CA LEU A 123 1.32 7.64 -17.69
C LEU A 123 0.08 7.72 -16.78
N ASP A 124 0.18 8.45 -15.67
CA ASP A 124 -0.86 8.53 -14.62
C ASP A 124 -1.51 9.90 -14.52
N LEU A 125 -1.28 10.78 -15.51
CA LEU A 125 -1.78 12.16 -15.50
C LEU A 125 -3.31 12.23 -15.38
N ALA A 126 -4.04 11.27 -15.97
CA ALA A 126 -5.49 11.19 -15.83
C ALA A 126 -5.92 10.95 -14.37
N SER A 127 -5.14 10.21 -13.58
CA SER A 127 -5.41 10.00 -12.15
C SER A 127 -5.18 11.29 -11.36
N TYR A 128 -4.14 12.05 -11.68
CA TYR A 128 -3.89 13.37 -11.10
C TYR A 128 -4.96 14.40 -11.48
N GLU A 129 -5.39 14.38 -12.74
CA GLU A 129 -6.51 15.23 -13.20
C GLU A 129 -7.78 14.91 -12.41
N ASN A 130 -8.13 13.63 -12.26
CA ASN A 130 -9.27 13.20 -11.46
C ASN A 130 -9.17 13.67 -10.00
N TYR A 131 -7.98 13.53 -9.38
CA TYR A 131 -7.73 14.04 -8.03
C TYR A 131 -7.94 15.56 -7.94
N LEU A 132 -7.34 16.35 -8.85
CA LEU A 132 -7.44 17.81 -8.86
C LEU A 132 -8.87 18.30 -9.13
N ALA A 133 -9.66 17.52 -9.86
CA ALA A 133 -11.09 17.78 -10.10
C ALA A 133 -11.98 17.36 -8.91
N GLY A 134 -11.43 16.79 -7.83
CA GLY A 134 -12.19 16.31 -6.67
C GLY A 134 -12.97 15.02 -6.93
N GLY A 135 -12.63 14.28 -7.99
CA GLY A 135 -13.30 13.03 -8.36
C GLY A 135 -12.72 11.78 -7.67
N LEU A 136 -11.57 11.89 -7.00
CA LEU A 136 -10.95 10.78 -6.29
C LEU A 136 -11.72 10.46 -5.01
N LYS A 137 -11.91 9.17 -4.75
CA LYS A 137 -12.60 8.68 -3.55
C LYS A 137 -11.69 7.75 -2.78
N ASP A 138 -11.66 7.90 -1.47
CA ASP A 138 -11.07 6.88 -0.61
C ASP A 138 -12.04 5.71 -0.44
N TYR A 139 -11.48 4.53 -0.32
CA TYR A 139 -12.21 3.31 -0.07
C TYR A 139 -11.90 2.84 1.35
N ASP A 140 -12.95 2.62 2.11
CA ASP A 140 -12.87 2.00 3.42
C ASP A 140 -13.12 0.49 3.24
N LEU A 141 -12.21 -0.33 3.71
CA LEU A 141 -12.34 -1.78 3.63
C LEU A 141 -13.04 -2.30 4.90
N PRO A 142 -14.31 -2.71 4.83
CA PRO A 142 -15.04 -3.21 5.98
C PRO A 142 -14.42 -4.49 6.56
N ASP A 143 -14.47 -4.66 7.88
CA ASP A 143 -13.98 -5.87 8.56
C ASP A 143 -14.71 -7.13 8.08
N GLU A 144 -15.99 -7.02 7.75
CA GLU A 144 -16.80 -8.12 7.22
C GLU A 144 -16.29 -8.61 5.86
N ALA A 145 -15.82 -7.70 5.00
CA ALA A 145 -15.24 -8.07 3.70
C ALA A 145 -13.91 -8.83 3.88
N ILE A 146 -13.10 -8.42 4.85
CA ILE A 146 -11.88 -9.15 5.21
C ILE A 146 -12.23 -10.52 5.77
N ALA A 147 -13.17 -10.60 6.72
CA ALA A 147 -13.57 -11.86 7.33
C ALA A 147 -14.10 -12.86 6.29
N ALA A 148 -14.93 -12.40 5.35
CA ALA A 148 -15.44 -13.24 4.27
C ALA A 148 -14.31 -13.76 3.35
N ALA A 149 -13.35 -12.92 2.99
CA ALA A 149 -12.23 -13.33 2.16
C ALA A 149 -11.28 -14.30 2.89
N MET A 150 -11.17 -14.20 4.21
CA MET A 150 -10.36 -15.12 5.02
C MET A 150 -10.92 -16.55 5.08
N GLU A 151 -12.20 -16.77 4.76
CA GLU A 151 -12.79 -18.12 4.69
C GLU A 151 -12.16 -18.97 3.56
N ALA A 152 -11.59 -18.33 2.53
CA ALA A 152 -10.92 -19.00 1.43
C ALA A 152 -9.47 -19.42 1.76
N VAL A 153 -8.89 -18.92 2.86
CA VAL A 153 -7.49 -19.25 3.23
C VAL A 153 -7.39 -20.71 3.62
N PRO A 154 -6.44 -21.48 3.02
CA PRO A 154 -6.29 -22.88 3.32
C PRO A 154 -5.96 -23.16 4.81
N VAL A 155 -6.71 -24.08 5.41
CA VAL A 155 -6.38 -24.60 6.73
C VAL A 155 -5.44 -25.80 6.54
N LEU A 156 -4.24 -25.70 7.10
CA LEU A 156 -3.27 -26.78 7.08
C LEU A 156 -3.31 -27.51 8.42
N ASP A 157 -3.45 -28.83 8.35
CA ASP A 157 -3.40 -29.73 9.51
C ASP A 157 -1.94 -29.91 10.04
#